data_97b8395bcb438e10207abb76fd40cded
#
_entry.id   97b8395bcb438e10207abb76fd40cded
#
_cell.length_a   1.000
_cell.length_b   1.000
_cell.length_c   1.000
_cell.angle_alpha   90.00
_cell.angle_beta   90.00
_cell.angle_gamma   90.00
#
_symmetry.space_group_name_H-M   'P 1'
#
loop_
_entity.id
_entity.type
_entity.pdbx_description
1 polymer ?
#
loop_
_entity_poly.entity_id
_entity_poly.type
_entity_poly.pdbx_seq_one_letter_code
_entity_poly.pdbx_strand_id
1 'polypeptide(L)'
;MLDPTKIDDVQVGFTVKIEKQHTIGEFVTGIVAVIISKANHPQGVFVKLVNDLRGRVKNILDTNVAGPKKPSSTSYVVEAESSKIEYKQHFIYYHNENISPEKKWVVEHSVYKTIAAFANGEGGKLIIGIHDNGTIFGLDSDYKELKKLKENGNSIYKPDRDGMELKIKTDCNHYFPKQFRYALELITKITFPKIHGKEICEISVLPSYEFPLILYDKNSSPAKLGPLFYVRKGNSSENYEATDFLEYWVSRIKSFV
;
A
#
# COMPACT_ATOMS: atom_id res chain seq x y z
N MET A 1 30.13 19.95 -16.69
CA MET A 1 29.72 19.00 -15.59
C MET A 1 28.44 19.55 -15.02
N LEU A 2 27.37 18.75 -14.90
CA LEU A 2 26.11 19.21 -14.36
C LEU A 2 26.24 19.50 -12.86
N ASP A 3 25.59 20.57 -12.39
CA ASP A 3 25.67 21.08 -11.03
C ASP A 3 24.45 20.59 -10.22
N PRO A 4 24.61 19.73 -9.19
CA PRO A 4 23.50 19.23 -8.40
C PRO A 4 22.75 20.30 -7.61
N THR A 5 23.26 21.52 -7.55
CA THR A 5 22.64 22.67 -6.87
C THR A 5 21.68 23.45 -7.78
N LYS A 6 21.77 23.26 -9.08
CA LYS A 6 20.93 23.93 -10.08
C LYS A 6 19.77 23.07 -10.51
N ILE A 7 18.58 23.60 -10.46
CA ILE A 7 17.35 22.87 -10.78
C ILE A 7 17.31 22.43 -12.22
N ASP A 8 17.85 23.24 -13.15
CA ASP A 8 17.88 22.96 -14.60
C ASP A 8 18.85 21.83 -14.95
N ASP A 9 19.81 21.55 -14.07
CA ASP A 9 20.82 20.51 -14.26
C ASP A 9 20.39 19.15 -13.69
N VAL A 10 19.25 19.08 -12.97
CA VAL A 10 18.69 17.85 -12.40
C VAL A 10 17.39 17.51 -13.10
N GLN A 11 17.30 16.33 -13.70
CA GLN A 11 16.11 15.90 -14.43
C GLN A 11 15.54 14.58 -13.91
N VAL A 12 14.22 14.39 -14.07
CA VAL A 12 13.57 13.10 -13.83
C VAL A 12 14.21 12.05 -14.73
N GLY A 13 14.51 10.89 -14.17
CA GLY A 13 15.20 9.80 -14.87
C GLY A 13 16.72 9.78 -14.66
N PHE A 14 17.33 10.86 -14.18
CA PHE A 14 18.77 10.86 -13.87
C PHE A 14 19.07 9.96 -12.67
N THR A 15 20.19 9.26 -12.72
CA THR A 15 20.73 8.55 -11.56
C THR A 15 21.58 9.53 -10.72
N VAL A 16 21.16 9.71 -9.48
CA VAL A 16 21.79 10.67 -8.56
C VAL A 16 22.15 10.02 -7.23
N LYS A 17 23.16 10.59 -6.57
CA LYS A 17 23.44 10.34 -5.14
C LYS A 17 22.80 11.45 -4.33
N ILE A 18 21.90 11.10 -3.42
CA ILE A 18 21.24 12.04 -2.51
C ILE A 18 21.74 11.86 -1.08
N GLU A 19 21.72 12.93 -0.29
CA GLU A 19 21.76 12.87 1.17
C GLU A 19 20.32 12.76 1.67
N LYS A 20 20.03 11.71 2.43
CA LYS A 20 18.67 11.42 2.90
C LYS A 20 18.10 12.55 3.76
N GLN A 21 16.83 12.79 3.60
CA GLN A 21 16.10 13.70 4.47
C GLN A 21 16.13 13.16 5.92
N HIS A 22 16.37 14.04 6.88
CA HIS A 22 16.44 13.75 8.32
C HIS A 22 17.62 12.87 8.79
N THR A 23 18.58 12.54 7.92
CA THR A 23 19.74 11.72 8.29
C THR A 23 21.02 12.32 7.71
N ILE A 24 21.65 13.23 8.45
CA ILE A 24 22.88 13.91 8.02
C ILE A 24 24.01 12.88 7.81
N GLY A 25 24.65 12.93 6.65
CA GLY A 25 25.77 12.06 6.30
C GLY A 25 25.40 10.69 5.75
N GLU A 26 24.11 10.36 5.66
CA GLU A 26 23.65 9.13 5.01
C GLU A 26 23.31 9.39 3.53
N PHE A 27 24.02 8.70 2.64
CA PHE A 27 23.88 8.86 1.20
C PHE A 27 23.29 7.62 0.56
N VAL A 28 22.37 7.85 -0.39
CA VAL A 28 21.74 6.79 -1.19
C VAL A 28 21.78 7.16 -2.66
N THR A 29 22.01 6.19 -3.51
CA THR A 29 21.96 6.32 -4.96
C THR A 29 20.62 5.80 -5.49
N GLY A 30 20.03 6.52 -6.45
CA GLY A 30 18.79 6.11 -7.10
C GLY A 30 18.39 7.02 -8.24
N ILE A 31 17.33 6.65 -8.94
CA ILE A 31 16.79 7.39 -10.07
C ILE A 31 15.80 8.44 -9.57
N VAL A 32 15.92 9.67 -10.08
CA VAL A 32 14.99 10.76 -9.76
C VAL A 32 13.62 10.47 -10.33
N ALA A 33 12.62 10.36 -9.46
CA ALA A 33 11.22 10.21 -9.83
C ALA A 33 10.48 11.57 -9.88
N VAL A 34 10.79 12.47 -8.95
CA VAL A 34 10.16 13.79 -8.84
C VAL A 34 11.18 14.82 -8.35
N ILE A 35 11.20 16.00 -8.97
CA ILE A 35 11.92 17.17 -8.47
C ILE A 35 10.98 17.96 -7.58
N ILE A 36 11.34 18.09 -6.29
CA ILE A 36 10.50 18.77 -5.29
C ILE A 36 10.92 20.25 -5.12
N SER A 37 12.22 20.57 -5.31
CA SER A 37 12.69 21.95 -5.31
C SER A 37 11.99 22.78 -6.38
N LYS A 38 11.71 24.04 -6.06
CA LYS A 38 11.15 25.04 -7.01
C LYS A 38 12.21 26.02 -7.53
N ALA A 39 13.45 25.95 -7.02
CA ALA A 39 14.56 26.81 -7.36
C ALA A 39 15.90 26.12 -7.03
N ASN A 40 17.00 26.76 -7.46
CA ASN A 40 18.35 26.35 -7.10
C ASN A 40 18.54 26.36 -5.58
N HIS A 41 19.34 25.41 -5.08
CA HIS A 41 19.60 25.33 -3.65
C HIS A 41 21.05 24.96 -3.35
N PRO A 42 21.77 25.70 -2.50
CA PRO A 42 23.21 25.52 -2.28
C PRO A 42 23.59 24.14 -1.72
N GLN A 43 22.67 23.47 -1.03
CA GLN A 43 22.91 22.12 -0.53
C GLN A 43 22.47 21.02 -1.51
N GLY A 44 22.07 21.36 -2.75
CA GLY A 44 21.56 20.46 -3.76
C GLY A 44 20.04 20.52 -3.94
N VAL A 45 19.60 20.20 -5.14
CA VAL A 45 18.18 20.12 -5.51
C VAL A 45 17.50 19.02 -4.70
N PHE A 46 16.35 19.31 -4.12
CA PHE A 46 15.61 18.32 -3.33
C PHE A 46 14.72 17.48 -4.23
N VAL A 47 14.91 16.17 -4.19
CA VAL A 47 14.23 15.22 -5.07
C VAL A 47 13.63 14.05 -4.29
N LYS A 48 12.69 13.35 -4.94
CA LYS A 48 12.21 12.04 -4.55
C LYS A 48 12.71 11.03 -5.57
N LEU A 49 13.29 9.94 -5.11
CA LEU A 49 13.75 8.83 -5.94
C LEU A 49 12.60 7.85 -6.24
N VAL A 50 12.82 6.97 -7.20
CA VAL A 50 11.87 5.91 -7.60
C VAL A 50 11.53 4.96 -6.44
N ASN A 51 12.47 4.74 -5.52
CA ASN A 51 12.27 3.95 -4.29
C ASN A 51 11.65 4.74 -3.13
N ASP A 52 10.98 5.86 -3.41
CA ASP A 52 10.31 6.76 -2.48
C ASP A 52 11.21 7.52 -1.48
N LEU A 53 12.50 7.26 -1.45
CA LEU A 53 13.44 8.02 -0.63
C LEU A 53 13.54 9.47 -1.12
N ARG A 54 13.67 10.41 -0.17
CA ARG A 54 13.78 11.84 -0.44
C ARG A 54 15.10 12.36 0.10
N GLY A 55 15.64 13.34 -0.58
CA GLY A 55 16.88 13.96 -0.13
C GLY A 55 17.42 14.99 -1.11
N ARG A 56 18.56 15.59 -0.74
CA ARG A 56 19.25 16.58 -1.56
C ARG A 56 20.28 15.93 -2.46
N VAL A 57 20.25 16.26 -3.73
CA VAL A 57 21.21 15.74 -4.71
C VAL A 57 22.60 16.28 -4.36
N LYS A 58 23.55 15.37 -4.19
CA LYS A 58 24.97 15.69 -3.96
C LYS A 58 25.81 15.43 -5.20
N ASN A 59 25.45 14.41 -5.97
CA ASN A 59 26.13 14.09 -7.22
C ASN A 59 25.12 13.60 -8.26
N ILE A 60 25.34 14.01 -9.52
CA ILE A 60 24.67 13.45 -10.69
C ILE A 60 25.61 12.41 -11.27
N LEU A 61 25.20 11.15 -11.25
CA LEU A 61 26.05 10.00 -11.59
C LEU A 61 25.86 9.55 -13.03
N ASP A 62 24.64 9.61 -13.55
CA ASP A 62 24.29 9.24 -14.91
C ASP A 62 23.18 10.14 -15.44
N THR A 63 23.39 10.70 -16.61
CA THR A 63 22.46 11.57 -17.33
C THR A 63 21.75 10.86 -18.48
N ASN A 64 22.11 9.60 -18.75
CA ASN A 64 21.32 8.79 -19.64
C ASN A 64 19.93 8.70 -19.05
N VAL A 65 19.01 9.49 -19.59
CA VAL A 65 17.60 9.41 -19.27
C VAL A 65 17.16 8.02 -19.68
N ALA A 66 17.32 7.06 -18.80
CA ALA A 66 16.40 5.96 -18.78
C ALA A 66 15.06 6.65 -18.48
N GLY A 67 14.42 7.15 -19.54
CA GLY A 67 13.04 7.63 -19.43
C GLY A 67 12.32 6.61 -18.59
N PRO A 68 11.25 6.97 -17.84
CA PRO A 68 10.49 5.98 -17.13
C PRO A 68 10.18 4.92 -18.18
N LYS A 69 10.99 3.86 -18.23
CA LYS A 69 10.69 2.70 -19.04
C LYS A 69 9.30 2.37 -18.54
N LYS A 70 8.28 2.63 -19.38
CA LYS A 70 7.05 1.89 -19.30
C LYS A 70 7.50 0.51 -18.90
N PRO A 71 7.13 -0.03 -17.73
CA PRO A 71 7.74 -1.24 -17.22
C PRO A 71 7.63 -2.28 -18.34
N SER A 72 8.73 -2.43 -19.08
CA SER A 72 8.91 -3.54 -19.98
C SER A 72 8.91 -4.72 -19.05
N SER A 73 7.93 -5.59 -19.16
CA SER A 73 7.80 -6.90 -18.51
C SER A 73 8.94 -7.20 -17.54
N THR A 74 9.05 -6.39 -16.49
CA THR A 74 9.92 -6.70 -15.38
C THR A 74 9.36 -8.00 -14.85
N SER A 75 10.14 -9.05 -14.86
CA SER A 75 9.81 -10.26 -14.12
C SER A 75 9.53 -9.78 -12.69
N TYR A 76 8.27 -9.68 -12.34
CA TYR A 76 7.85 -9.36 -10.99
C TYR A 76 8.35 -10.53 -10.17
N VAL A 77 9.43 -10.32 -9.46
CA VAL A 77 9.92 -11.31 -8.52
C VAL A 77 8.91 -11.27 -7.39
N VAL A 78 8.11 -12.32 -7.27
CA VAL A 78 7.22 -12.49 -6.13
C VAL A 78 8.12 -12.71 -4.92
N GLU A 79 8.29 -11.69 -4.12
CA GLU A 79 9.02 -11.77 -2.86
C GLU A 79 8.22 -12.65 -1.89
N ALA A 80 8.89 -13.26 -0.92
CA ALA A 80 8.19 -13.99 0.13
C ALA A 80 7.33 -13.03 0.98
N GLU A 81 6.22 -13.53 1.52
CA GLU A 81 5.46 -12.78 2.55
C GLU A 81 6.36 -12.38 3.71
N SER A 82 6.13 -11.20 4.23
CA SER A 82 6.97 -10.62 5.27
C SER A 82 6.18 -9.63 6.15
N SER A 83 6.86 -8.95 7.05
CA SER A 83 6.26 -7.83 7.79
C SER A 83 5.81 -6.67 6.89
N LYS A 84 6.26 -6.64 5.63
CA LYS A 84 5.98 -5.57 4.65
C LYS A 84 5.18 -6.00 3.44
N ILE A 85 4.98 -7.30 3.22
CA ILE A 85 4.31 -7.84 2.04
C ILE A 85 3.33 -8.92 2.46
N GLU A 86 2.12 -8.83 1.95
CA GLU A 86 1.06 -9.82 2.10
C GLU A 86 0.41 -10.09 0.74
N TYR A 87 0.15 -11.35 0.45
CA TYR A 87 -0.57 -11.77 -0.74
C TYR A 87 -1.98 -12.23 -0.41
N LYS A 88 -2.90 -11.98 -1.33
CA LYS A 88 -4.25 -12.54 -1.32
C LYS A 88 -4.60 -12.99 -2.73
N GLN A 89 -5.01 -14.23 -2.85
CA GLN A 89 -5.39 -14.76 -4.15
C GLN A 89 -6.58 -14.01 -4.74
N HIS A 90 -7.55 -13.65 -3.90
CA HIS A 90 -8.79 -12.97 -4.30
C HIS A 90 -9.22 -11.94 -3.25
N PHE A 91 -10.07 -11.01 -3.70
CA PHE A 91 -10.75 -10.03 -2.84
C PHE A 91 -12.21 -10.40 -2.59
N ILE A 92 -12.96 -10.74 -3.65
CA ILE A 92 -14.40 -11.04 -3.61
C ILE A 92 -14.76 -12.37 -4.26
N TYR A 93 -13.84 -13.00 -5.00
CA TYR A 93 -14.10 -14.29 -5.62
C TYR A 93 -13.90 -15.44 -4.63
N TYR A 94 -14.80 -16.41 -4.70
CA TYR A 94 -14.80 -17.63 -3.86
C TYR A 94 -14.84 -18.86 -4.77
N HIS A 95 -13.87 -19.75 -4.61
CA HIS A 95 -13.77 -20.97 -5.40
C HIS A 95 -14.92 -21.96 -5.19
N ASN A 96 -15.69 -21.80 -4.12
CA ASN A 96 -16.77 -22.71 -3.77
C ASN A 96 -18.09 -21.95 -3.70
N GLU A 97 -18.99 -22.27 -4.63
CA GLU A 97 -20.34 -21.66 -4.69
C GLU A 97 -21.19 -21.95 -3.45
N ASN A 98 -20.86 -23.01 -2.69
CA ASN A 98 -21.53 -23.39 -1.46
C ASN A 98 -20.91 -22.76 -0.19
N ILE A 99 -20.03 -21.76 -0.35
CA ILE A 99 -19.51 -21.00 0.79
C ILE A 99 -20.63 -20.21 1.43
N SER A 100 -20.83 -20.40 2.73
CA SER A 100 -21.79 -19.61 3.49
C SER A 100 -21.47 -18.11 3.45
N PRO A 101 -22.47 -17.24 3.58
CA PRO A 101 -22.25 -15.79 3.62
C PRO A 101 -21.20 -15.34 4.66
N GLU A 102 -21.14 -16.05 5.79
CA GLU A 102 -20.16 -15.77 6.85
C GLU A 102 -18.72 -16.03 6.39
N LYS A 103 -18.49 -17.07 5.56
CA LYS A 103 -17.14 -17.34 5.01
C LYS A 103 -16.75 -16.36 3.92
N LYS A 104 -17.72 -15.84 3.17
CA LYS A 104 -17.47 -14.76 2.19
C LYS A 104 -16.91 -13.53 2.88
N TRP A 105 -17.52 -13.16 3.98
CA TRP A 105 -17.06 -12.05 4.79
C TRP A 105 -15.60 -12.21 5.28
N VAL A 106 -15.14 -13.42 5.61
CA VAL A 106 -13.78 -13.67 6.09
C VAL A 106 -12.72 -13.23 5.07
N VAL A 107 -12.97 -13.45 3.78
CA VAL A 107 -12.02 -13.07 2.72
C VAL A 107 -11.93 -11.54 2.61
N GLU A 108 -13.06 -10.86 2.50
CA GLU A 108 -13.09 -9.39 2.47
C GLU A 108 -12.49 -8.78 3.74
N HIS A 109 -12.87 -9.29 4.91
CA HIS A 109 -12.35 -8.83 6.21
C HIS A 109 -10.82 -8.98 6.28
N SER A 110 -10.26 -10.04 5.70
CA SER A 110 -8.80 -10.26 5.72
C SER A 110 -8.01 -9.15 5.03
N VAL A 111 -8.58 -8.52 4.01
CA VAL A 111 -7.99 -7.37 3.31
C VAL A 111 -7.91 -6.15 4.25
N TYR A 112 -9.02 -5.81 4.89
CA TYR A 112 -9.08 -4.63 5.78
C TYR A 112 -8.30 -4.84 7.08
N LYS A 113 -8.30 -6.07 7.61
CA LYS A 113 -7.41 -6.49 8.69
C LYS A 113 -5.94 -6.23 8.35
N THR A 114 -5.51 -6.60 7.15
CA THR A 114 -4.14 -6.39 6.71
C THR A 114 -3.81 -4.91 6.54
N ILE A 115 -4.73 -4.11 5.97
CA ILE A 115 -4.57 -2.65 5.85
C ILE A 115 -4.39 -2.03 7.24
N ALA A 116 -5.26 -2.39 8.21
CA ALA A 116 -5.13 -1.90 9.59
C ALA A 116 -3.80 -2.31 10.22
N ALA A 117 -3.40 -3.58 10.05
CA ALA A 117 -2.16 -4.10 10.62
C ALA A 117 -0.91 -3.43 10.04
N PHE A 118 -0.87 -3.15 8.74
CA PHE A 118 0.21 -2.39 8.12
C PHE A 118 0.24 -0.95 8.61
N ALA A 119 -0.90 -0.28 8.68
CA ALA A 119 -0.97 1.10 9.17
C ALA A 119 -0.55 1.23 10.64
N ASN A 120 -0.98 0.30 11.48
CA ASN A 120 -0.59 0.24 12.88
C ASN A 120 0.84 -0.26 13.10
N GLY A 121 1.45 -0.87 12.09
CA GLY A 121 2.85 -1.29 12.05
C GLY A 121 3.72 -0.29 11.30
N GLU A 122 4.62 -0.80 10.49
CA GLU A 122 5.59 -0.01 9.73
C GLU A 122 5.18 0.23 8.26
N GLY A 123 3.89 0.08 7.95
CA GLY A 123 3.40 0.09 6.59
C GLY A 123 3.70 -1.20 5.83
N GLY A 124 3.28 -1.27 4.58
CA GLY A 124 3.53 -2.44 3.74
C GLY A 124 2.72 -2.42 2.45
N LYS A 125 2.74 -3.55 1.76
CA LYS A 125 2.01 -3.77 0.51
C LYS A 125 1.13 -5.01 0.63
N LEU A 126 -0.15 -4.82 0.37
CA LEU A 126 -1.11 -5.90 0.18
C LEU A 126 -1.30 -6.09 -1.32
N ILE A 127 -1.09 -7.29 -1.81
CA ILE A 127 -1.15 -7.62 -3.24
C ILE A 127 -2.23 -8.67 -3.44
N ILE A 128 -3.24 -8.33 -4.24
CA ILE A 128 -4.39 -9.19 -4.55
C ILE A 128 -4.26 -9.70 -5.99
N GLY A 129 -4.55 -10.97 -6.21
CA GLY A 129 -4.38 -11.68 -7.48
C GLY A 129 -3.15 -12.59 -7.52
N ILE A 130 -2.46 -12.75 -6.39
CA ILE A 130 -1.31 -13.64 -6.24
C ILE A 130 -1.55 -14.55 -5.03
N HIS A 131 -1.26 -15.83 -5.19
CA HIS A 131 -1.29 -16.80 -4.10
C HIS A 131 0.03 -16.79 -3.31
N ASP A 132 0.01 -17.19 -2.05
CA ASP A 132 1.17 -17.22 -1.14
C ASP A 132 2.37 -18.02 -1.70
N ASN A 133 2.11 -18.99 -2.59
CA ASN A 133 3.16 -19.73 -3.30
C ASN A 133 3.74 -19.01 -4.53
N GLY A 134 3.35 -17.76 -4.79
CA GLY A 134 3.80 -16.94 -5.91
C GLY A 134 3.03 -17.17 -7.23
N THR A 135 2.02 -18.03 -7.26
CA THR A 135 1.19 -18.22 -8.46
C THR A 135 0.34 -16.99 -8.74
N ILE A 136 0.47 -16.41 -9.93
CA ILE A 136 -0.29 -15.24 -10.35
C ILE A 136 -1.62 -15.67 -10.95
N PHE A 137 -2.70 -15.35 -10.28
CA PHE A 137 -4.08 -15.60 -10.74
C PHE A 137 -4.65 -14.41 -11.54
N GLY A 138 -4.33 -13.19 -11.10
CA GLY A 138 -4.93 -11.98 -11.63
C GLY A 138 -6.32 -11.73 -11.03
N LEU A 139 -7.01 -10.71 -11.55
CA LEU A 139 -8.29 -10.20 -11.02
C LEU A 139 -9.51 -10.62 -11.81
N ASP A 140 -9.37 -11.41 -12.88
CA ASP A 140 -10.48 -11.77 -13.77
C ASP A 140 -11.64 -12.43 -13.02
N SER A 141 -11.35 -13.25 -12.00
CA SER A 141 -12.38 -13.88 -11.19
C SER A 141 -13.10 -12.89 -10.29
N ASP A 142 -12.37 -11.93 -9.70
CA ASP A 142 -12.97 -10.86 -8.89
C ASP A 142 -13.83 -9.93 -9.76
N TYR A 143 -13.40 -9.62 -10.98
CA TYR A 143 -14.20 -8.83 -11.92
C TYR A 143 -15.50 -9.54 -12.35
N LYS A 144 -15.48 -10.86 -12.49
CA LYS A 144 -16.70 -11.65 -12.73
C LYS A 144 -17.66 -11.57 -11.55
N GLU A 145 -17.18 -11.59 -10.33
CA GLU A 145 -18.03 -11.42 -9.14
C GLU A 145 -18.59 -9.99 -9.05
N LEU A 146 -17.82 -8.94 -9.37
CA LEU A 146 -18.34 -7.58 -9.49
C LEU A 146 -19.47 -7.48 -10.51
N LYS A 147 -19.33 -8.19 -11.65
CA LYS A 147 -20.37 -8.26 -12.67
C LYS A 147 -21.66 -8.88 -12.12
N LYS A 148 -21.57 -10.02 -11.42
CA LYS A 148 -22.73 -10.67 -10.79
C LYS A 148 -23.42 -9.76 -9.77
N LEU A 149 -22.64 -9.06 -8.93
CA LEU A 149 -23.16 -8.09 -7.96
C LEU A 149 -23.96 -6.98 -8.66
N LYS A 150 -23.48 -6.50 -9.80
CA LYS A 150 -24.15 -5.47 -10.59
C LYS A 150 -25.45 -5.99 -11.22
N GLU A 151 -25.43 -7.18 -11.82
CA GLU A 151 -26.59 -7.81 -12.46
C GLU A 151 -27.72 -8.11 -11.46
N ASN A 152 -27.38 -8.44 -10.23
CA ASN A 152 -28.33 -8.65 -9.15
C ASN A 152 -28.91 -7.35 -8.53
N GLY A 153 -28.67 -6.20 -9.15
CA GLY A 153 -29.20 -4.91 -8.72
C GLY A 153 -28.56 -4.36 -7.42
N ASN A 154 -27.54 -5.04 -6.89
CA ASN A 154 -26.95 -4.72 -5.60
C ASN A 154 -25.67 -3.87 -5.69
N SER A 155 -25.28 -3.38 -6.89
CA SER A 155 -24.01 -2.68 -6.95
C SER A 155 -23.85 -1.70 -8.12
N ILE A 156 -23.22 -0.57 -7.78
CA ILE A 156 -22.75 0.45 -8.70
C ILE A 156 -21.38 0.09 -9.31
N TYR A 157 -20.78 -1.03 -8.89
CA TYR A 157 -19.41 -1.38 -9.25
C TYR A 157 -19.31 -1.93 -10.67
N LYS A 158 -18.40 -1.38 -11.47
CA LYS A 158 -18.06 -1.92 -12.77
C LYS A 158 -17.21 -3.20 -12.62
N PRO A 159 -17.28 -4.15 -13.58
CA PRO A 159 -16.45 -5.36 -13.55
C PRO A 159 -15.03 -5.09 -14.09
N ASP A 160 -14.35 -4.13 -13.52
CA ASP A 160 -13.01 -3.67 -13.90
C ASP A 160 -12.28 -3.10 -12.70
N ARG A 161 -11.05 -2.60 -12.93
CA ARG A 161 -10.22 -1.96 -11.90
C ARG A 161 -10.92 -0.78 -11.22
N ASP A 162 -11.67 0.03 -11.97
CA ASP A 162 -12.34 1.21 -11.41
C ASP A 162 -13.43 0.79 -10.41
N GLY A 163 -14.18 -0.26 -10.76
CA GLY A 163 -15.21 -0.83 -9.88
C GLY A 163 -14.57 -1.54 -8.67
N MET A 164 -13.44 -2.22 -8.84
CA MET A 164 -12.72 -2.83 -7.72
C MET A 164 -12.16 -1.78 -6.76
N GLU A 165 -11.53 -0.73 -7.28
CA GLU A 165 -11.04 0.38 -6.48
C GLU A 165 -12.18 1.06 -5.70
N LEU A 166 -13.31 1.34 -6.38
CA LEU A 166 -14.49 1.91 -5.76
C LEU A 166 -15.03 1.00 -4.64
N LYS A 167 -15.08 -0.33 -4.88
CA LYS A 167 -15.52 -1.28 -3.85
C LYS A 167 -14.60 -1.26 -2.65
N ILE A 168 -13.27 -1.33 -2.85
CA ILE A 168 -12.30 -1.26 -1.75
C ILE A 168 -12.52 0.01 -0.92
N LYS A 169 -12.62 1.16 -1.57
CA LYS A 169 -12.84 2.45 -0.88
C LYS A 169 -14.19 2.50 -0.15
N THR A 170 -15.25 2.00 -0.77
CA THR A 170 -16.57 1.97 -0.17
C THR A 170 -16.60 1.05 1.05
N ASP A 171 -15.98 -0.12 0.95
CA ASP A 171 -15.93 -1.07 2.05
C ASP A 171 -15.07 -0.56 3.22
N CYS A 172 -14.01 0.22 2.96
CA CYS A 172 -13.28 0.94 4.02
C CYS A 172 -14.26 1.75 4.90
N ASN A 173 -15.30 2.35 4.30
CA ASN A 173 -16.33 3.08 5.05
C ASN A 173 -17.18 2.21 5.96
N HIS A 174 -17.14 0.91 5.75
CA HIS A 174 -17.88 -0.04 6.57
C HIS A 174 -17.02 -0.69 7.65
N TYR A 175 -15.73 -0.92 7.35
CA TYR A 175 -14.81 -1.58 8.27
C TYR A 175 -14.14 -0.61 9.24
N PHE A 176 -13.97 0.65 8.85
CA PHE A 176 -13.28 1.64 9.67
C PHE A 176 -14.23 2.74 10.18
N PRO A 177 -14.03 3.23 11.43
CA PRO A 177 -14.75 4.37 11.96
C PRO A 177 -14.68 5.59 11.04
N LYS A 178 -15.76 6.38 11.02
CA LYS A 178 -15.90 7.55 10.13
C LYS A 178 -14.70 8.52 10.22
N GLN A 179 -14.15 8.72 11.42
CA GLN A 179 -13.02 9.61 11.66
C GLN A 179 -11.72 9.19 10.97
N PHE A 180 -11.57 7.90 10.64
CA PHE A 180 -10.34 7.38 9.98
C PHE A 180 -10.41 7.35 8.46
N ARG A 181 -11.55 7.66 7.85
CA ARG A 181 -11.75 7.53 6.40
C ARG A 181 -10.81 8.42 5.59
N TYR A 182 -10.70 9.70 5.97
CA TYR A 182 -9.77 10.62 5.32
C TYR A 182 -8.32 10.21 5.51
N ALA A 183 -8.00 9.72 6.69
CA ALA A 183 -6.66 9.24 6.99
C ALA A 183 -6.29 8.04 6.12
N LEU A 184 -7.22 7.10 5.93
CA LEU A 184 -7.02 5.96 5.04
C LEU A 184 -6.72 6.39 3.59
N GLU A 185 -7.41 7.41 3.08
CA GLU A 185 -7.14 7.96 1.75
C GLU A 185 -5.73 8.55 1.63
N LEU A 186 -5.21 9.15 2.71
CA LEU A 186 -3.87 9.74 2.73
C LEU A 186 -2.76 8.70 2.86
N ILE A 187 -3.01 7.61 3.57
CA ILE A 187 -1.99 6.57 3.84
C ILE A 187 -2.08 5.38 2.91
N THR A 188 -3.12 5.26 2.08
CA THR A 188 -3.27 4.15 1.13
C THR A 188 -3.15 4.63 -0.31
N LYS A 189 -2.49 3.81 -1.13
CA LYS A 189 -2.43 3.99 -2.57
C LYS A 189 -2.76 2.69 -3.27
N ILE A 190 -3.77 2.71 -4.14
CA ILE A 190 -4.21 1.55 -4.92
C ILE A 190 -3.69 1.68 -6.34
N THR A 191 -3.09 0.63 -6.86
CA THR A 191 -2.60 0.56 -8.26
C THR A 191 -2.90 -0.81 -8.86
N PHE A 192 -2.96 -0.88 -10.18
CA PHE A 192 -3.30 -2.11 -10.91
C PHE A 192 -2.21 -2.45 -11.94
N PRO A 193 -1.04 -2.92 -11.50
CA PRO A 193 0.02 -3.36 -12.40
C PRO A 193 -0.36 -4.67 -13.09
N LYS A 194 0.29 -4.95 -14.25
CA LYS A 194 0.17 -6.22 -14.96
C LYS A 194 1.45 -7.02 -14.81
N ILE A 195 1.29 -8.30 -14.45
CA ILE A 195 2.36 -9.28 -14.36
C ILE A 195 2.04 -10.44 -15.29
N HIS A 196 2.92 -10.74 -16.22
CA HIS A 196 2.70 -11.78 -17.25
C HIS A 196 1.33 -11.65 -17.94
N GLY A 197 0.91 -10.39 -18.22
CA GLY A 197 -0.36 -10.10 -18.88
C GLY A 197 -1.59 -10.12 -17.96
N LYS A 198 -1.49 -10.61 -16.74
CA LYS A 198 -2.57 -10.62 -15.74
C LYS A 198 -2.52 -9.36 -14.88
N GLU A 199 -3.66 -8.73 -14.69
CA GLU A 199 -3.79 -7.56 -13.81
C GLU A 199 -3.89 -8.01 -12.36
N ILE A 200 -3.18 -7.32 -11.47
CA ILE A 200 -3.24 -7.52 -10.02
C ILE A 200 -3.59 -6.19 -9.34
N CYS A 201 -4.05 -6.22 -8.09
CA CYS A 201 -4.25 -5.02 -7.31
C CYS A 201 -3.16 -4.92 -6.23
N GLU A 202 -2.41 -3.83 -6.22
CA GLU A 202 -1.44 -3.50 -5.18
C GLU A 202 -1.98 -2.36 -4.33
N ILE A 203 -2.13 -2.58 -3.03
CA ILE A 203 -2.51 -1.59 -2.02
C ILE A 203 -1.28 -1.30 -1.17
N SER A 204 -0.63 -0.17 -1.43
CA SER A 204 0.46 0.32 -0.60
C SER A 204 -0.11 1.07 0.60
N VAL A 205 0.31 0.71 1.80
CA VAL A 205 -0.16 1.30 3.06
C VAL A 205 1.03 1.94 3.77
N LEU A 206 0.93 3.24 4.05
CA LEU A 206 1.90 3.95 4.89
C LEU A 206 1.58 3.72 6.37
N PRO A 207 2.59 3.76 7.25
CA PRO A 207 2.34 3.70 8.68
C PRO A 207 1.56 4.94 9.15
N SER A 208 0.58 4.71 10.03
CA SER A 208 -0.10 5.79 10.75
C SER A 208 0.67 6.07 12.04
N TYR A 209 1.12 7.30 12.23
CA TYR A 209 1.83 7.73 13.44
C TYR A 209 0.97 8.59 14.36
N GLU A 210 -0.07 9.22 13.83
CA GLU A 210 -0.89 10.16 14.57
C GLU A 210 -2.05 9.49 15.32
N PHE A 211 -2.56 8.38 14.78
CA PHE A 211 -3.71 7.69 15.37
C PHE A 211 -3.67 6.19 15.01
N PRO A 212 -4.16 5.32 15.92
CA PRO A 212 -4.33 3.90 15.62
C PRO A 212 -5.51 3.67 14.68
N LEU A 213 -5.33 2.77 13.71
CA LEU A 213 -6.47 2.29 12.93
C LEU A 213 -7.18 1.15 13.67
N ILE A 214 -8.45 1.36 13.90
CA ILE A 214 -9.34 0.43 14.57
C ILE A 214 -10.24 -0.19 13.51
N LEU A 215 -10.40 -1.51 13.54
CA LEU A 215 -11.30 -2.23 12.65
C LEU A 215 -12.58 -2.62 13.42
N TYR A 216 -13.72 -2.50 12.78
CA TYR A 216 -14.97 -3.05 13.30
C TYR A 216 -15.28 -4.39 12.64
N ASP A 217 -15.66 -5.37 13.43
CA ASP A 217 -16.23 -6.62 12.92
C ASP A 217 -17.72 -6.44 12.63
N LYS A 218 -18.08 -6.48 11.36
CA LYS A 218 -19.46 -6.31 10.90
C LYS A 218 -20.40 -7.43 11.26
N ASN A 219 -19.88 -8.65 11.43
CA ASN A 219 -20.72 -9.85 11.62
C ASN A 219 -20.97 -10.20 13.07
N SER A 220 -20.40 -9.44 13.96
CA SER A 220 -20.70 -9.60 15.36
C SER A 220 -21.81 -8.67 15.76
N SER A 221 -22.78 -9.21 16.48
CA SER A 221 -23.83 -8.40 17.10
C SER A 221 -23.18 -7.15 17.73
N PRO A 222 -23.73 -5.93 17.51
CA PRO A 222 -23.19 -4.70 18.09
C PRO A 222 -22.91 -4.75 19.58
N ALA A 223 -23.49 -5.73 20.27
CA ALA A 223 -23.32 -5.98 21.70
C ALA A 223 -22.08 -6.82 22.06
N LYS A 224 -21.36 -7.42 21.10
CA LYS A 224 -20.31 -8.42 21.38
C LYS A 224 -18.91 -8.07 20.94
N LEU A 225 -18.69 -7.03 20.14
CA LEU A 225 -17.37 -6.71 19.62
C LEU A 225 -17.00 -5.26 19.86
N GLY A 226 -16.05 -5.13 20.72
CA GLY A 226 -15.22 -3.95 20.84
C GLY A 226 -14.37 -3.71 19.57
N PRO A 227 -13.68 -2.59 19.53
CA PRO A 227 -12.74 -2.30 18.45
C PRO A 227 -11.65 -3.37 18.36
N LEU A 228 -11.32 -3.81 17.15
CA LEU A 228 -10.25 -4.75 16.88
C LEU A 228 -8.97 -4.00 16.52
N PHE A 229 -7.87 -4.33 17.19
CA PHE A 229 -6.57 -3.69 17.02
C PHE A 229 -5.59 -4.66 16.38
N TYR A 230 -5.48 -4.60 15.05
CA TYR A 230 -4.53 -5.42 14.32
C TYR A 230 -3.18 -4.75 14.20
N VAL A 231 -2.12 -5.51 14.46
CA VAL A 231 -0.71 -5.11 14.29
C VAL A 231 0.02 -6.16 13.47
N ARG A 232 0.91 -5.73 12.59
CA ARG A 232 1.75 -6.64 11.82
C ARG A 232 2.90 -7.15 12.68
N LYS A 233 3.01 -8.48 12.78
CA LYS A 233 4.09 -9.16 13.48
C LYS A 233 4.64 -10.27 12.59
N GLY A 234 5.84 -10.03 12.05
CA GLY A 234 6.36 -10.88 10.99
C GLY A 234 5.42 -10.92 9.77
N ASN A 235 5.04 -12.11 9.34
CA ASN A 235 4.11 -12.34 8.22
C ASN A 235 2.64 -12.49 8.67
N SER A 236 2.31 -12.24 9.93
CA SER A 236 0.93 -12.32 10.44
C SER A 236 0.37 -10.97 10.89
N SER A 237 -0.97 -10.85 10.84
CA SER A 237 -1.71 -9.73 11.42
C SER A 237 -2.39 -10.22 12.68
N GLU A 238 -1.86 -9.82 13.84
CA GLU A 238 -2.34 -10.24 15.16
C GLU A 238 -3.31 -9.21 15.73
N ASN A 239 -4.38 -9.68 16.37
CA ASN A 239 -5.29 -8.83 17.12
C ASN A 239 -4.75 -8.69 18.55
N TYR A 240 -4.61 -7.45 19.00
CA TYR A 240 -4.21 -7.13 20.36
C TYR A 240 -5.46 -6.79 21.19
N GLU A 241 -5.49 -7.25 22.43
CA GLU A 241 -6.43 -6.73 23.42
C GLU A 241 -6.17 -5.23 23.65
N ALA A 242 -7.20 -4.49 24.05
CA ALA A 242 -7.12 -3.02 24.13
C ALA A 242 -5.97 -2.52 25.02
N THR A 243 -5.68 -3.20 26.13
CA THR A 243 -4.55 -2.87 27.04
C THR A 243 -3.20 -3.05 26.38
N ASP A 244 -2.98 -4.22 25.76
CA ASP A 244 -1.70 -4.56 25.08
C ASP A 244 -1.46 -3.63 23.90
N PHE A 245 -2.55 -3.29 23.19
CA PHE A 245 -2.48 -2.36 22.09
C PHE A 245 -2.09 -0.95 22.53
N LEU A 246 -2.63 -0.46 23.65
CA LEU A 246 -2.27 0.84 24.21
C LEU A 246 -0.78 0.88 24.60
N GLU A 247 -0.26 -0.15 25.24
CA GLU A 247 1.16 -0.25 25.58
C GLU A 247 2.05 -0.26 24.33
N TYR A 248 1.68 -1.06 23.33
CA TYR A 248 2.34 -1.08 22.04
C TYR A 248 2.33 0.30 21.38
N TRP A 249 1.16 0.96 21.32
CA TRP A 249 1.00 2.25 20.66
C TRP A 249 1.82 3.35 21.34
N VAL A 250 1.78 3.43 22.67
CA VAL A 250 2.58 4.38 23.43
C VAL A 250 4.09 4.15 23.22
N SER A 251 4.53 2.89 23.21
CA SER A 251 5.93 2.54 22.96
C SER A 251 6.36 2.93 21.55
N ARG A 252 5.48 2.73 20.56
CA ARG A 252 5.72 3.09 19.19
C ARG A 252 5.84 4.61 18.99
N ILE A 253 4.95 5.41 19.59
CA ILE A 253 5.04 6.88 19.52
C ILE A 253 6.34 7.37 20.13
N LYS A 254 6.75 6.84 21.29
CA LYS A 254 7.99 7.22 21.96
C LYS A 254 9.24 6.93 21.14
N SER A 255 9.21 5.96 20.25
CA SER A 255 10.37 5.65 19.39
C SER A 255 10.58 6.65 18.25
N PHE A 256 9.66 7.60 18.05
CA PHE A 256 9.74 8.64 17.01
C PHE A 256 9.99 10.05 17.58
N VAL A 257 10.00 10.20 18.89
CA VAL A 257 10.37 11.43 19.61
C VAL A 257 11.82 11.33 20.10
#